data_7e389a2e69037de29d4c32a0f0aa1b30
#
_entry.id   7e389a2e69037de29d4c32a0f0aa1b30
#
_cell.length_a   1.000
_cell.length_b   1.000
_cell.length_c   1.000
_cell.angle_alpha   90.00
_cell.angle_beta   90.00
_cell.angle_gamma   90.00
#
_symmetry.space_group_name_H-M   'P 1'
#
loop_
_entity.id
_entity.type
_entity.pdbx_description
1 polymer ?
#
loop_
_entity_poly.entity_id
_entity_poly.type
_entity_poly.pdbx_seq_one_letter_code
_entity_poly.pdbx_strand_id
1 'polypeptide(L)'
;MKKLLFVLASAVLAFGLISCGGDKKNVVKIGVYEPASGDNGAGGKQETLGIQYANSITPTVEIGGKEYTVQLEIVDNESSNDKAVTAASELVSKGVSVVLGSYGSGVSIAASDTFAAADVPAIGVTCTNPQVTLGNTHYFRICFLDPFQGSVHANLAKDKFGAKKAYALAKLGDDYSVGLCNYFIDGCKKLGIEVIFETFPDGTSDFAAYVANAKNNKADVFFSPVSIEAAALIIEQANTQGLTIPLLAGDTWDSNVVLAAAKGTNIDVYVTTFFVEGSSDTNVVSFVDGFRNYLNTNATAKTNNGGDDEIAAVSAMGFDAYYTALEALKAAGSTKSVDVMKALPSVKYNGVSGSIAFDKNGDAERDVAYIKKVNNATGKWDFIAIQKVN
;
A
#
# COMPACT_ATOMS: atom_id res chain seq x y z
N MET A 1 -90.02 -31.61 0.04
CA MET A 1 -88.60 -31.80 0.26
C MET A 1 -87.86 -31.54 -1.07
N LYS A 2 -87.37 -30.31 -1.25
CA LYS A 2 -86.78 -29.84 -2.53
C LYS A 2 -85.29 -30.00 -2.49
N LYS A 3 -84.70 -30.76 -3.42
CA LYS A 3 -83.24 -30.89 -3.62
C LYS A 3 -82.82 -29.70 -4.45
N LEU A 4 -81.81 -28.94 -3.97
CA LEU A 4 -81.21 -27.85 -4.65
C LEU A 4 -79.83 -28.40 -5.23
N LEU A 5 -79.73 -28.40 -6.50
CA LEU A 5 -78.42 -28.72 -7.20
C LEU A 5 -77.61 -27.44 -7.25
N PHE A 6 -76.40 -27.49 -6.73
CA PHE A 6 -75.36 -26.48 -6.97
C PHE A 6 -74.46 -26.94 -8.10
N VAL A 7 -74.44 -26.17 -9.17
CA VAL A 7 -73.47 -26.31 -10.27
C VAL A 7 -72.27 -25.45 -9.91
N LEU A 8 -71.13 -26.08 -9.70
CA LEU A 8 -69.83 -25.39 -9.55
C LEU A 8 -69.24 -25.12 -10.94
N ALA A 9 -69.17 -23.85 -11.31
CA ALA A 9 -68.41 -23.42 -12.50
C ALA A 9 -66.95 -23.24 -12.09
N SER A 10 -66.04 -24.09 -12.58
CA SER A 10 -64.62 -24.00 -12.38
C SER A 10 -64.04 -22.96 -13.35
N ALA A 11 -63.74 -21.77 -12.87
CA ALA A 11 -62.94 -20.78 -13.59
C ALA A 11 -61.42 -21.12 -13.40
N VAL A 12 -60.77 -21.64 -14.44
CA VAL A 12 -59.32 -21.82 -14.47
C VAL A 12 -58.70 -20.45 -14.71
N LEU A 13 -58.20 -19.80 -13.64
CA LEU A 13 -57.30 -18.66 -13.76
C LEU A 13 -55.90 -19.16 -14.14
N ALA A 14 -55.54 -18.94 -15.38
CA ALA A 14 -54.14 -19.09 -15.84
C ALA A 14 -53.33 -17.95 -15.21
N PHE A 15 -52.67 -18.22 -14.09
CA PHE A 15 -51.63 -17.34 -13.54
C PHE A 15 -50.42 -17.46 -14.48
N GLY A 16 -50.25 -16.47 -15.38
CA GLY A 16 -49.04 -16.26 -16.10
C GLY A 16 -47.91 -16.00 -15.08
N LEU A 17 -47.00 -16.95 -14.93
CA LEU A 17 -45.71 -16.74 -14.26
C LEU A 17 -44.94 -15.70 -15.08
N ILE A 18 -45.12 -14.41 -14.71
CA ILE A 18 -44.14 -13.40 -15.09
C ILE A 18 -42.89 -13.74 -14.26
N SER A 19 -42.00 -14.52 -14.87
CA SER A 19 -40.64 -14.66 -14.40
C SER A 19 -39.99 -13.27 -14.45
N CYS A 20 -39.98 -12.56 -13.34
CA CYS A 20 -39.06 -11.46 -13.17
C CYS A 20 -37.63 -12.06 -13.18
N GLY A 21 -37.08 -12.29 -14.35
CA GLY A 21 -35.68 -12.46 -14.58
C GLY A 21 -35.03 -11.10 -14.29
N GLY A 22 -34.78 -10.81 -13.02
CA GLY A 22 -33.82 -9.77 -12.68
C GLY A 22 -32.52 -10.17 -13.34
N ASP A 23 -32.00 -9.37 -14.26
CA ASP A 23 -30.69 -9.56 -14.86
C ASP A 23 -29.70 -9.77 -13.72
N LYS A 24 -29.18 -11.00 -13.59
CA LYS A 24 -28.09 -11.26 -12.66
C LYS A 24 -26.94 -10.42 -13.18
N LYS A 25 -26.67 -9.28 -12.52
CA LYS A 25 -25.51 -8.46 -12.85
C LYS A 25 -24.29 -9.36 -12.83
N ASN A 26 -23.52 -9.35 -13.92
CA ASN A 26 -22.23 -10.02 -13.91
C ASN A 26 -21.37 -9.35 -12.83
N VAL A 27 -20.71 -10.13 -12.00
CA VAL A 27 -19.84 -9.65 -10.92
C VAL A 27 -18.46 -10.21 -11.15
N VAL A 28 -17.44 -9.36 -11.03
CA VAL A 28 -16.04 -9.76 -10.90
C VAL A 28 -15.54 -9.34 -9.53
N LYS A 29 -14.80 -10.22 -8.86
CA LYS A 29 -14.30 -9.99 -7.51
C LYS A 29 -12.82 -9.66 -7.55
N ILE A 30 -12.45 -8.56 -6.91
CA ILE A 30 -11.06 -8.15 -6.65
C ILE A 30 -10.82 -8.30 -5.16
N GLY A 31 -9.80 -9.06 -4.78
CA GLY A 31 -9.37 -9.18 -3.39
C GLY A 31 -8.58 -7.95 -2.97
N VAL A 32 -8.76 -7.53 -1.72
CA VAL A 32 -7.93 -6.50 -1.07
C VAL A 32 -7.30 -7.13 0.16
N TYR A 33 -5.99 -7.30 0.11
CA TYR A 33 -5.17 -7.99 1.10
C TYR A 33 -4.28 -6.99 1.82
N GLU A 34 -4.87 -6.22 2.74
CA GLU A 34 -4.19 -5.11 3.40
C GLU A 34 -4.31 -5.21 4.92
N PRO A 35 -3.36 -4.67 5.69
CA PRO A 35 -3.53 -4.57 7.12
C PRO A 35 -4.55 -3.48 7.47
N ALA A 36 -5.59 -3.84 8.21
CA ALA A 36 -6.48 -2.89 8.87
C ALA A 36 -6.19 -2.77 10.37
N SER A 37 -5.29 -3.62 10.88
CA SER A 37 -4.83 -3.67 12.27
C SER A 37 -3.33 -4.04 12.35
N GLY A 38 -2.79 -4.08 13.57
CA GLY A 38 -1.37 -4.34 13.83
C GLY A 38 -0.47 -3.15 13.49
N ASP A 39 0.84 -3.37 13.50
CA ASP A 39 1.91 -2.37 13.46
C ASP A 39 1.82 -1.37 12.29
N ASN A 40 1.22 -1.77 11.18
CA ASN A 40 1.04 -0.97 9.96
C ASN A 40 -0.44 -0.73 9.60
N GLY A 41 -1.37 -1.01 10.52
CA GLY A 41 -2.80 -0.90 10.25
C GLY A 41 -3.27 0.48 9.77
N ALA A 42 -2.62 1.56 10.20
CA ALA A 42 -2.92 2.91 9.73
C ALA A 42 -2.61 3.07 8.23
N GLY A 43 -1.42 2.63 7.78
CA GLY A 43 -1.00 2.70 6.39
C GLY A 43 -1.84 1.81 5.46
N GLY A 44 -2.11 0.57 5.88
CA GLY A 44 -2.95 -0.34 5.07
C GLY A 44 -4.40 0.15 4.94
N LYS A 45 -4.96 0.82 5.96
CA LYS A 45 -6.26 1.51 5.83
C LYS A 45 -6.19 2.61 4.78
N GLN A 46 -5.14 3.43 4.78
CA GLN A 46 -4.96 4.51 3.80
C GLN A 46 -4.80 3.96 2.37
N GLU A 47 -4.07 2.85 2.21
CA GLU A 47 -3.94 2.15 0.92
C GLU A 47 -5.28 1.60 0.45
N THR A 48 -6.02 0.92 1.34
CA THR A 48 -7.39 0.44 1.09
C THR A 48 -8.35 1.56 0.70
N LEU A 49 -8.23 2.76 1.30
CA LEU A 49 -9.06 3.90 0.95
C LEU A 49 -8.86 4.36 -0.49
N GLY A 50 -7.63 4.32 -1.01
CA GLY A 50 -7.35 4.59 -2.42
C GLY A 50 -8.07 3.62 -3.35
N ILE A 51 -8.03 2.32 -3.03
CA ILE A 51 -8.74 1.25 -3.76
C ILE A 51 -10.26 1.48 -3.70
N GLN A 52 -10.80 1.75 -2.52
CA GLN A 52 -12.24 1.99 -2.33
C GLN A 52 -12.74 3.24 -3.07
N TYR A 53 -11.95 4.31 -3.05
CA TYR A 53 -12.28 5.52 -3.80
C TYR A 53 -12.30 5.23 -5.30
N ALA A 54 -11.29 4.57 -5.85
CA ALA A 54 -11.24 4.18 -7.25
C ALA A 54 -12.46 3.32 -7.65
N ASN A 55 -12.82 2.33 -6.83
CA ASN A 55 -14.02 1.51 -7.05
C ASN A 55 -15.32 2.35 -6.98
N SER A 56 -15.39 3.34 -6.11
CA SER A 56 -16.58 4.19 -5.97
C SER A 56 -16.85 5.04 -7.20
N ILE A 57 -15.81 5.47 -7.92
CA ILE A 57 -15.93 6.29 -9.14
C ILE A 57 -15.91 5.46 -10.44
N THR A 58 -15.38 4.23 -10.40
CA THR A 58 -15.35 3.29 -11.51
C THR A 58 -15.82 1.91 -11.03
N PRO A 59 -17.12 1.73 -10.74
CA PRO A 59 -17.64 0.50 -10.13
C PRO A 59 -17.85 -0.64 -11.13
N THR A 60 -17.60 -0.43 -12.42
CA THR A 60 -17.81 -1.42 -13.46
C THR A 60 -16.61 -1.52 -14.41
N VAL A 61 -16.48 -2.67 -15.08
CA VAL A 61 -15.45 -2.93 -16.08
C VAL A 61 -16.03 -3.79 -17.21
N GLU A 62 -15.64 -3.48 -18.45
CA GLU A 62 -15.95 -4.32 -19.60
C GLU A 62 -14.93 -5.45 -19.74
N ILE A 63 -15.39 -6.71 -19.75
CA ILE A 63 -14.56 -7.90 -19.89
C ILE A 63 -15.16 -8.78 -20.99
N GLY A 64 -14.40 -9.00 -22.07
CA GLY A 64 -14.86 -9.82 -23.19
C GLY A 64 -16.19 -9.36 -23.82
N GLY A 65 -16.39 -8.04 -23.92
CA GLY A 65 -17.60 -7.42 -24.47
C GLY A 65 -18.83 -7.46 -23.55
N LYS A 66 -18.65 -7.71 -22.23
CA LYS A 66 -19.71 -7.67 -21.22
C LYS A 66 -19.31 -6.78 -20.06
N GLU A 67 -20.27 -5.99 -19.56
CA GLU A 67 -20.08 -5.21 -18.37
C GLU A 67 -20.19 -6.07 -17.10
N TYR A 68 -19.26 -5.89 -16.19
CA TYR A 68 -19.20 -6.50 -14.86
C TYR A 68 -19.18 -5.44 -13.77
N THR A 69 -19.97 -5.63 -12.73
CA THR A 69 -19.81 -4.87 -11.49
C THR A 69 -18.60 -5.40 -10.73
N VAL A 70 -17.72 -4.51 -10.29
CA VAL A 70 -16.55 -4.87 -9.48
C VAL A 70 -16.93 -4.91 -8.01
N GLN A 71 -16.74 -6.07 -7.39
CA GLN A 71 -16.93 -6.29 -5.96
C GLN A 71 -15.57 -6.42 -5.28
N LEU A 72 -15.31 -5.59 -4.27
CA LEU A 72 -14.11 -5.70 -3.44
C LEU A 72 -14.35 -6.70 -2.30
N GLU A 73 -13.46 -7.68 -2.18
CA GLU A 73 -13.40 -8.61 -1.06
C GLU A 73 -12.20 -8.21 -0.19
N ILE A 74 -12.47 -7.53 0.93
CA ILE A 74 -11.43 -6.95 1.79
C ILE A 74 -11.16 -7.90 2.95
N VAL A 75 -9.88 -8.23 3.19
CA VAL A 75 -9.43 -9.08 4.29
C VAL A 75 -8.24 -8.44 4.98
N ASP A 76 -8.29 -8.36 6.31
CA ASP A 76 -7.21 -7.85 7.16
C ASP A 76 -6.16 -8.95 7.36
N ASN A 77 -4.90 -8.67 7.04
CA ASN A 77 -3.76 -9.55 7.33
C ASN A 77 -3.08 -9.23 8.67
N GLU A 78 -3.61 -8.26 9.41
CA GLU A 78 -3.20 -7.87 10.76
C GLU A 78 -1.72 -7.44 10.87
N SER A 79 -1.06 -7.06 9.78
CA SER A 79 0.41 -6.82 9.69
C SER A 79 1.24 -8.02 10.18
N SER A 80 0.70 -9.24 10.11
CA SER A 80 1.26 -10.43 10.74
C SER A 80 1.57 -11.53 9.72
N ASN A 81 2.84 -11.95 9.64
CA ASN A 81 3.25 -13.07 8.79
C ASN A 81 2.52 -14.38 9.18
N ASP A 82 2.21 -14.58 10.46
CA ASP A 82 1.48 -15.76 10.95
C ASP A 82 0.02 -15.77 10.47
N LYS A 83 -0.58 -14.60 10.23
CA LYS A 83 -1.96 -14.45 9.74
C LYS A 83 -2.06 -14.41 8.22
N ALA A 84 -0.96 -14.12 7.55
CA ALA A 84 -0.88 -13.90 6.12
C ALA A 84 -1.50 -15.05 5.30
N VAL A 85 -1.14 -16.31 5.62
CA VAL A 85 -1.65 -17.51 4.93
C VAL A 85 -3.16 -17.67 5.10
N THR A 86 -3.67 -17.39 6.31
CA THR A 86 -5.12 -17.48 6.60
C THR A 86 -5.89 -16.42 5.81
N ALA A 87 -5.44 -15.18 5.82
CA ALA A 87 -6.05 -14.08 5.09
C ALA A 87 -6.03 -14.32 3.56
N ALA A 88 -4.91 -14.80 3.02
CA ALA A 88 -4.78 -15.17 1.61
C ALA A 88 -5.75 -16.31 1.24
N SER A 89 -5.84 -17.36 2.07
CA SER A 89 -6.75 -18.50 1.86
C SER A 89 -8.21 -18.06 1.88
N GLU A 90 -8.58 -17.09 2.71
CA GLU A 90 -9.92 -16.52 2.74
C GLU A 90 -10.25 -15.85 1.39
N LEU A 91 -9.36 -15.01 0.85
CA LEU A 91 -9.56 -14.38 -0.46
C LEU A 91 -9.67 -15.41 -1.60
N VAL A 92 -8.82 -16.43 -1.60
CA VAL A 92 -8.89 -17.54 -2.56
C VAL A 92 -10.26 -18.22 -2.49
N SER A 93 -10.76 -18.51 -1.28
CA SER A 93 -12.07 -19.16 -1.08
C SER A 93 -13.25 -18.31 -1.59
N LYS A 94 -13.11 -16.99 -1.58
CA LYS A 94 -14.09 -16.04 -2.12
C LYS A 94 -14.13 -16.01 -3.65
N GLY A 95 -13.15 -16.63 -4.32
CA GLY A 95 -13.09 -16.74 -5.78
C GLY A 95 -12.76 -15.41 -6.46
N VAL A 96 -11.77 -14.71 -5.93
CA VAL A 96 -11.28 -13.44 -6.48
C VAL A 96 -10.49 -13.69 -7.79
N SER A 97 -10.59 -12.77 -8.74
CA SER A 97 -9.87 -12.84 -10.02
C SER A 97 -8.44 -12.35 -9.94
N VAL A 98 -8.18 -11.42 -9.03
CA VAL A 98 -6.88 -10.80 -8.75
C VAL A 98 -6.91 -10.24 -7.32
N VAL A 99 -5.76 -10.18 -6.67
CA VAL A 99 -5.58 -9.60 -5.33
C VAL A 99 -4.77 -8.32 -5.43
N LEU A 100 -5.16 -7.27 -4.72
CA LEU A 100 -4.40 -6.04 -4.50
C LEU A 100 -3.84 -6.06 -3.07
N GLY A 101 -2.56 -5.76 -2.92
CA GLY A 101 -1.87 -5.73 -1.64
C GLY A 101 -0.63 -6.64 -1.63
N SER A 102 0.13 -6.56 -0.60
CA SER A 102 -0.09 -5.85 0.64
C SER A 102 0.78 -4.60 0.75
N TYR A 103 0.48 -3.77 1.77
CA TYR A 103 1.36 -2.72 2.27
C TYR A 103 2.69 -3.29 2.77
N GLY A 104 2.65 -4.40 3.51
CA GLY A 104 3.82 -5.00 4.13
C GLY A 104 4.54 -6.01 3.23
N SER A 105 5.88 -5.94 3.14
CA SER A 105 6.68 -6.90 2.38
C SER A 105 6.63 -8.31 2.99
N GLY A 106 6.81 -8.45 4.31
CA GLY A 106 6.82 -9.74 4.99
C GLY A 106 5.51 -10.51 4.81
N VAL A 107 4.35 -9.85 4.99
CA VAL A 107 3.03 -10.49 4.80
C VAL A 107 2.76 -10.82 3.33
N SER A 108 3.33 -10.06 2.39
CA SER A 108 3.24 -10.38 0.95
C SER A 108 4.05 -11.63 0.61
N ILE A 109 5.27 -11.75 1.14
CA ILE A 109 6.12 -12.93 0.98
C ILE A 109 5.46 -14.16 1.60
N ALA A 110 4.95 -14.05 2.82
CA ALA A 110 4.32 -15.16 3.55
C ALA A 110 3.05 -15.69 2.86
N ALA A 111 2.28 -14.83 2.17
CA ALA A 111 1.06 -15.20 1.47
C ALA A 111 1.31 -15.76 0.07
N SER A 112 2.50 -15.55 -0.51
CA SER A 112 2.73 -15.74 -1.94
C SER A 112 2.51 -17.18 -2.42
N ASP A 113 2.93 -18.19 -1.65
CA ASP A 113 2.71 -19.59 -1.98
C ASP A 113 1.21 -19.97 -1.99
N THR A 114 0.41 -19.33 -1.14
CA THR A 114 -1.05 -19.56 -1.09
C THR A 114 -1.71 -19.05 -2.36
N PHE A 115 -1.36 -17.87 -2.83
CA PHE A 115 -1.86 -17.31 -4.08
C PHE A 115 -1.37 -18.12 -5.29
N ALA A 116 -0.10 -18.50 -5.31
CA ALA A 116 0.49 -19.31 -6.37
C ALA A 116 -0.17 -20.69 -6.48
N ALA A 117 -0.42 -21.38 -5.39
CA ALA A 117 -1.07 -22.70 -5.37
C ALA A 117 -2.52 -22.64 -5.88
N ALA A 118 -3.17 -21.48 -5.83
CA ALA A 118 -4.53 -21.26 -6.30
C ALA A 118 -4.60 -20.61 -7.71
N ASP A 119 -3.48 -20.41 -8.38
CA ASP A 119 -3.38 -19.65 -9.65
C ASP A 119 -4.05 -18.26 -9.56
N VAL A 120 -3.95 -17.58 -8.43
CA VAL A 120 -4.50 -16.24 -8.22
C VAL A 120 -3.34 -15.23 -8.26
N PRO A 121 -3.31 -14.30 -9.22
CA PRO A 121 -2.29 -13.26 -9.24
C PRO A 121 -2.51 -12.22 -8.15
N ALA A 122 -1.41 -11.72 -7.58
CA ALA A 122 -1.41 -10.59 -6.67
C ALA A 122 -0.66 -9.40 -7.28
N ILE A 123 -1.16 -8.19 -7.06
CA ILE A 123 -0.51 -6.92 -7.41
C ILE A 123 -0.13 -6.23 -6.11
N GLY A 124 1.13 -6.32 -5.74
CA GLY A 124 1.69 -5.61 -4.59
C GLY A 124 1.62 -4.11 -4.79
N VAL A 125 1.08 -3.41 -3.81
CA VAL A 125 0.84 -1.98 -3.92
C VAL A 125 2.06 -1.19 -3.43
N THR A 126 2.51 -1.44 -2.19
CA THR A 126 3.67 -0.74 -1.61
C THR A 126 4.70 -1.66 -0.94
N CYS A 127 4.63 -2.95 -1.16
CA CYS A 127 5.61 -3.93 -0.65
C CYS A 127 6.92 -3.89 -1.45
N THR A 128 7.89 -3.12 -1.00
CA THR A 128 9.11 -2.72 -1.74
C THR A 128 10.25 -3.73 -1.73
N ASN A 129 10.23 -4.74 -0.85
CA ASN A 129 11.31 -5.72 -0.75
C ASN A 129 11.40 -6.59 -2.03
N PRO A 130 12.58 -6.74 -2.67
CA PRO A 130 12.73 -7.56 -3.88
C PRO A 130 12.25 -9.00 -3.76
N GLN A 131 12.26 -9.59 -2.56
CA GLN A 131 11.85 -10.99 -2.34
C GLN A 131 10.36 -11.24 -2.63
N VAL A 132 9.53 -10.21 -2.71
CA VAL A 132 8.09 -10.34 -3.03
C VAL A 132 7.88 -10.94 -4.43
N THR A 133 8.67 -10.51 -5.41
CA THR A 133 8.54 -10.91 -6.82
C THR A 133 9.65 -11.85 -7.27
N LEU A 134 10.79 -11.87 -6.58
CA LEU A 134 11.96 -12.66 -7.00
C LEU A 134 11.66 -14.16 -7.02
N GLY A 135 11.65 -14.73 -8.24
CA GLY A 135 11.33 -16.16 -8.46
C GLY A 135 9.84 -16.50 -8.33
N ASN A 136 8.98 -15.51 -8.18
CA ASN A 136 7.54 -15.66 -8.04
C ASN A 136 6.81 -15.17 -9.30
N THR A 137 6.12 -16.05 -10.00
CA THR A 137 5.40 -15.73 -11.24
C THR A 137 3.96 -15.26 -11.02
N HIS A 138 3.47 -15.27 -9.78
CA HIS A 138 2.10 -14.90 -9.40
C HIS A 138 2.01 -13.56 -8.69
N TYR A 139 3.15 -12.98 -8.29
CA TYR A 139 3.19 -11.69 -7.65
C TYR A 139 3.77 -10.63 -8.59
N PHE A 140 3.02 -9.58 -8.82
CA PHE A 140 3.41 -8.37 -9.54
C PHE A 140 3.46 -7.21 -8.55
N ARG A 141 4.10 -6.10 -8.89
CA ARG A 141 4.10 -4.95 -7.98
C ARG A 141 4.24 -3.63 -8.72
N ILE A 142 3.59 -2.59 -8.20
CA ILE A 142 3.53 -1.28 -8.85
C ILE A 142 4.44 -0.22 -8.20
N CYS A 143 5.09 -0.51 -7.08
CA CYS A 143 6.00 0.40 -6.38
C CYS A 143 7.46 0.25 -6.85
N PHE A 144 8.33 1.16 -6.42
CA PHE A 144 9.78 1.02 -6.56
C PHE A 144 10.35 -0.02 -5.58
N LEU A 145 11.63 -0.32 -5.71
CA LEU A 145 12.31 -1.36 -4.95
C LEU A 145 13.22 -0.78 -3.86
N ASP A 146 13.41 -1.54 -2.76
CA ASP A 146 14.32 -1.18 -1.66
C ASP A 146 15.77 -0.91 -2.08
N PRO A 147 16.39 -1.60 -3.07
CA PRO A 147 17.73 -1.23 -3.54
C PRO A 147 17.84 0.20 -4.05
N PHE A 148 16.82 0.67 -4.76
CA PHE A 148 16.73 2.05 -5.19
C PHE A 148 16.50 2.99 -3.99
N GLN A 149 15.53 2.68 -3.14
CA GLN A 149 15.18 3.47 -1.96
C GLN A 149 16.37 3.62 -1.00
N GLY A 150 17.10 2.53 -0.72
CA GLY A 150 18.31 2.55 0.11
C GLY A 150 19.41 3.45 -0.46
N SER A 151 19.61 3.39 -1.79
CA SER A 151 20.57 4.27 -2.49
C SER A 151 20.16 5.75 -2.40
N VAL A 152 18.88 6.05 -2.55
CA VAL A 152 18.33 7.43 -2.40
C VAL A 152 18.63 7.98 -1.01
N HIS A 153 18.40 7.21 0.04
CA HIS A 153 18.68 7.65 1.41
C HIS A 153 20.19 7.78 1.71
N ALA A 154 21.03 6.91 1.17
CA ALA A 154 22.47 7.05 1.29
C ALA A 154 22.97 8.34 0.62
N ASN A 155 22.49 8.65 -0.59
CA ASN A 155 22.80 9.92 -1.27
C ASN A 155 22.26 11.12 -0.49
N LEU A 156 21.03 11.06 0.03
CA LEU A 156 20.46 12.12 0.87
C LEU A 156 21.33 12.37 2.11
N ALA A 157 21.77 11.31 2.79
CA ALA A 157 22.68 11.40 3.93
C ALA A 157 23.99 12.10 3.56
N LYS A 158 24.58 11.74 2.40
CA LYS A 158 25.83 12.32 1.92
C LYS A 158 25.67 13.76 1.48
N ASP A 159 24.74 14.02 0.57
CA ASP A 159 24.68 15.26 -0.20
C ASP A 159 24.03 16.40 0.62
N LYS A 160 22.99 16.10 1.36
CA LYS A 160 22.26 17.10 2.15
C LYS A 160 22.89 17.32 3.53
N PHE A 161 23.34 16.25 4.18
CA PHE A 161 23.81 16.32 5.57
C PHE A 161 25.32 16.18 5.70
N GLY A 162 26.05 15.89 4.62
CA GLY A 162 27.49 15.70 4.65
C GLY A 162 27.90 14.54 5.56
N ALA A 163 27.00 13.55 5.75
CA ALA A 163 27.16 12.49 6.72
C ALA A 163 28.45 11.70 6.49
N LYS A 164 29.16 11.43 7.56
CA LYS A 164 30.33 10.54 7.64
C LYS A 164 30.00 9.28 8.44
N LYS A 165 29.01 9.38 9.32
CA LYS A 165 28.51 8.28 10.14
C LYS A 165 26.99 8.29 10.20
N ALA A 166 26.37 7.15 9.97
CA ALA A 166 24.95 6.92 10.12
C ALA A 166 24.66 5.91 11.22
N TYR A 167 23.52 6.04 11.86
CA TYR A 167 22.96 5.01 12.73
C TYR A 167 21.73 4.42 12.02
N ALA A 168 21.66 3.10 11.88
CA ALA A 168 20.56 2.40 11.26
C ALA A 168 19.87 1.48 12.28
N LEU A 169 18.54 1.48 12.31
CA LEU A 169 17.75 0.68 13.25
C LEU A 169 16.63 -0.04 12.52
N ALA A 170 16.54 -1.37 12.67
CA ALA A 170 15.49 -2.21 12.09
C ALA A 170 14.81 -3.08 13.14
N LYS A 171 13.60 -3.56 12.86
CA LYS A 171 12.91 -4.58 13.66
C LYS A 171 13.52 -5.95 13.32
N LEU A 172 13.96 -6.69 14.33
CA LEU A 172 14.54 -8.02 14.15
C LEU A 172 13.53 -8.98 13.50
N GLY A 173 13.93 -9.61 12.41
CA GLY A 173 13.09 -10.57 11.67
C GLY A 173 12.03 -9.94 10.77
N ASP A 174 12.01 -8.60 10.64
CA ASP A 174 11.13 -7.94 9.67
C ASP A 174 11.83 -7.79 8.31
N ASP A 175 11.27 -8.45 7.29
CA ASP A 175 11.86 -8.51 5.95
C ASP A 175 12.04 -7.13 5.31
N TYR A 176 11.10 -6.20 5.56
CA TYR A 176 11.17 -4.85 5.02
C TYR A 176 12.28 -4.04 5.68
N SER A 177 12.20 -3.82 6.97
CA SER A 177 13.11 -2.89 7.66
C SER A 177 14.55 -3.37 7.66
N VAL A 178 14.78 -4.69 7.85
CA VAL A 178 16.13 -5.28 7.76
C VAL A 178 16.65 -5.21 6.31
N GLY A 179 15.82 -5.54 5.33
CA GLY A 179 16.17 -5.49 3.92
C GLY A 179 16.58 -4.08 3.48
N LEU A 180 15.74 -3.09 3.76
CA LEU A 180 16.00 -1.70 3.38
C LEU A 180 17.21 -1.10 4.14
N CYS A 181 17.40 -1.45 5.43
CA CYS A 181 18.62 -1.08 6.15
C CYS A 181 19.87 -1.64 5.47
N ASN A 182 19.87 -2.89 5.01
CA ASN A 182 21.01 -3.48 4.33
C ASN A 182 21.31 -2.73 3.01
N TYR A 183 20.31 -2.35 2.21
CA TYR A 183 20.54 -1.56 0.99
C TYR A 183 21.03 -0.14 1.30
N PHE A 184 20.55 0.48 2.37
CA PHE A 184 21.09 1.76 2.85
C PHE A 184 22.56 1.63 3.27
N ILE A 185 22.92 0.58 4.02
CA ILE A 185 24.30 0.28 4.44
C ILE A 185 25.21 0.11 3.22
N ASP A 186 24.77 -0.65 2.23
CA ASP A 186 25.52 -0.84 0.99
C ASP A 186 25.72 0.48 0.21
N GLY A 187 24.70 1.32 0.15
CA GLY A 187 24.79 2.67 -0.41
C GLY A 187 25.76 3.55 0.37
N CYS A 188 25.65 3.59 1.68
CA CYS A 188 26.57 4.31 2.56
C CYS A 188 28.01 3.89 2.41
N LYS A 189 28.28 2.58 2.34
CA LYS A 189 29.62 2.03 2.13
C LYS A 189 30.26 2.54 0.84
N LYS A 190 29.49 2.58 -0.26
CA LYS A 190 29.98 3.11 -1.56
C LYS A 190 30.33 4.60 -1.47
N LEU A 191 29.65 5.35 -0.60
CA LEU A 191 29.83 6.79 -0.40
C LEU A 191 30.84 7.14 0.72
N GLY A 192 31.43 6.13 1.37
CA GLY A 192 32.39 6.32 2.45
C GLY A 192 31.75 6.79 3.78
N ILE A 193 30.49 6.42 4.01
CA ILE A 193 29.77 6.68 5.27
C ILE A 193 29.84 5.42 6.14
N GLU A 194 30.34 5.55 7.36
CA GLU A 194 30.31 4.48 8.37
C GLU A 194 28.88 4.28 8.87
N VAL A 195 28.43 3.02 9.01
CA VAL A 195 27.09 2.75 9.54
C VAL A 195 27.17 1.86 10.78
N ILE A 196 26.51 2.29 11.85
CA ILE A 196 26.24 1.46 13.03
C ILE A 196 24.85 0.91 12.84
N PHE A 197 24.70 -0.40 12.85
CA PHE A 197 23.43 -1.08 12.63
C PHE A 197 23.04 -1.86 13.87
N GLU A 198 21.84 -1.59 14.37
CA GLU A 198 21.22 -2.33 15.47
C GLU A 198 19.82 -2.79 15.09
N THR A 199 19.33 -3.79 15.80
CA THR A 199 17.95 -4.28 15.66
C THR A 199 17.27 -4.31 17.02
N PHE A 200 15.93 -4.15 17.01
CA PHE A 200 15.11 -4.29 18.21
C PHE A 200 14.13 -5.46 18.06
N PRO A 201 13.81 -6.17 19.15
CA PRO A 201 12.85 -7.28 19.12
C PRO A 201 11.42 -6.80 18.94
N ASP A 202 10.55 -7.73 18.50
CA ASP A 202 9.12 -7.50 18.43
C ASP A 202 8.53 -7.06 19.79
N GLY A 203 7.47 -6.22 19.75
CA GLY A 203 6.84 -5.68 20.95
C GLY A 203 7.64 -4.60 21.70
N THR A 204 8.77 -4.12 21.12
CA THR A 204 9.54 -3.01 21.69
C THR A 204 8.73 -1.71 21.65
N SER A 205 8.57 -1.06 22.81
CA SER A 205 7.95 0.25 22.93
C SER A 205 8.91 1.31 23.53
N ASP A 206 10.05 0.89 24.06
CA ASP A 206 11.09 1.78 24.59
C ASP A 206 12.30 1.79 23.63
N PHE A 207 12.48 2.92 22.96
CA PHE A 207 13.56 3.19 22.01
C PHE A 207 14.64 4.11 22.60
N ALA A 208 14.54 4.45 23.89
CA ALA A 208 15.43 5.42 24.52
C ALA A 208 16.91 5.03 24.43
N ALA A 209 17.22 3.73 24.58
CA ALA A 209 18.60 3.23 24.48
C ALA A 209 19.15 3.37 23.04
N TYR A 210 18.34 3.11 22.02
CA TYR A 210 18.75 3.23 20.61
C TYR A 210 19.00 4.69 20.23
N VAL A 211 18.13 5.61 20.68
CA VAL A 211 18.33 7.06 20.50
C VAL A 211 19.61 7.51 21.18
N ALA A 212 19.85 7.06 22.42
CA ALA A 212 21.09 7.36 23.14
C ALA A 212 22.32 6.80 22.43
N ASN A 213 22.24 5.59 21.85
CA ASN A 213 23.33 4.98 21.08
C ASN A 213 23.68 5.81 19.85
N ALA A 214 22.69 6.28 19.09
CA ALA A 214 22.91 7.17 17.94
C ALA A 214 23.68 8.44 18.36
N LYS A 215 23.27 9.09 19.49
CA LYS A 215 23.94 10.27 20.04
C LYS A 215 25.36 9.97 20.51
N ASN A 216 25.55 8.91 21.31
CA ASN A 216 26.84 8.54 21.89
C ASN A 216 27.88 8.19 20.81
N ASN A 217 27.44 7.58 19.73
CA ASN A 217 28.27 7.25 18.59
C ASN A 217 28.49 8.43 17.63
N LYS A 218 27.90 9.59 17.92
CA LYS A 218 28.02 10.81 17.10
C LYS A 218 27.61 10.56 15.65
N ALA A 219 26.48 9.88 15.46
CA ALA A 219 25.89 9.74 14.13
C ALA A 219 25.45 11.11 13.58
N ASP A 220 25.58 11.29 12.28
CA ASP A 220 25.15 12.49 11.57
C ASP A 220 23.69 12.40 11.11
N VAL A 221 23.19 11.16 10.90
CA VAL A 221 21.80 10.84 10.54
C VAL A 221 21.36 9.56 11.23
N PHE A 222 20.05 9.42 11.46
CA PHE A 222 19.43 8.21 11.99
C PHE A 222 18.45 7.66 10.95
N PHE A 223 18.74 6.51 10.37
CA PHE A 223 17.90 5.82 9.39
C PHE A 223 17.11 4.70 10.06
N SER A 224 15.78 4.73 9.95
CA SER A 224 14.91 3.70 10.55
C SER A 224 13.64 3.46 9.73
N PRO A 225 13.66 2.54 8.78
CA PRO A 225 12.50 2.22 7.94
C PRO A 225 11.60 1.16 8.64
N VAL A 226 11.13 1.48 9.81
CA VAL A 226 10.30 0.57 10.63
C VAL A 226 8.82 0.86 10.48
N SER A 227 7.97 0.06 11.13
CA SER A 227 6.51 0.22 11.12
C SER A 227 6.06 1.61 11.58
N ILE A 228 4.84 1.99 11.19
CA ILE A 228 4.24 3.29 11.56
C ILE A 228 4.11 3.44 13.09
N GLU A 229 3.77 2.36 13.80
CA GLU A 229 3.65 2.39 15.26
C GLU A 229 5.01 2.66 15.92
N ALA A 230 6.05 1.95 15.51
CA ALA A 230 7.41 2.18 16.02
C ALA A 230 7.93 3.57 15.63
N ALA A 231 7.58 4.08 14.44
CA ALA A 231 7.95 5.41 13.96
C ALA A 231 7.50 6.51 14.93
N ALA A 232 6.23 6.47 15.35
CA ALA A 232 5.69 7.46 16.28
C ALA A 232 6.43 7.45 17.61
N LEU A 233 6.73 6.28 18.17
CA LEU A 233 7.47 6.11 19.41
C LEU A 233 8.92 6.59 19.29
N ILE A 234 9.60 6.30 18.19
CA ILE A 234 10.97 6.75 17.93
C ILE A 234 11.01 8.29 17.87
N ILE A 235 10.08 8.92 17.15
CA ILE A 235 10.02 10.38 17.02
C ILE A 235 9.78 11.03 18.38
N GLU A 236 8.81 10.53 19.16
CA GLU A 236 8.51 11.05 20.50
C GLU A 236 9.70 10.95 21.44
N GLN A 237 10.36 9.78 21.48
CA GLN A 237 11.50 9.54 22.38
C GLN A 237 12.76 10.25 21.90
N ALA A 238 12.95 10.40 20.59
CA ALA A 238 14.00 11.24 20.03
C ALA A 238 13.84 12.71 20.46
N ASN A 239 12.62 13.23 20.38
CA ASN A 239 12.31 14.60 20.84
C ASN A 239 12.53 14.77 22.35
N THR A 240 12.06 13.82 23.16
CA THR A 240 12.22 13.83 24.61
C THR A 240 13.70 13.83 25.02
N GLN A 241 14.55 13.12 24.30
CA GLN A 241 15.99 13.07 24.54
C GLN A 241 16.78 14.20 23.88
N GLY A 242 16.12 15.12 23.18
CA GLY A 242 16.77 16.22 22.48
C GLY A 242 17.73 15.72 21.40
N LEU A 243 17.31 14.76 20.57
CA LEU A 243 18.06 14.36 19.39
C LEU A 243 18.08 15.53 18.40
N THR A 244 19.26 15.83 17.84
CA THR A 244 19.46 16.97 16.93
C THR A 244 19.80 16.57 15.50
N ILE A 245 20.01 15.25 15.26
CA ILE A 245 20.26 14.72 13.92
C ILE A 245 18.94 14.34 13.23
N PRO A 246 18.84 14.42 11.89
CA PRO A 246 17.62 14.08 11.18
C PRO A 246 17.33 12.58 11.26
N LEU A 247 16.03 12.25 11.32
CA LEU A 247 15.51 10.92 11.07
C LEU A 247 15.24 10.77 9.58
N LEU A 248 15.76 9.71 9.00
CA LEU A 248 15.53 9.30 7.61
C LEU A 248 14.74 7.99 7.63
N ALA A 249 13.72 7.88 6.80
CA ALA A 249 12.91 6.68 6.74
C ALA A 249 12.37 6.41 5.34
N GLY A 250 11.95 5.17 5.10
CA GLY A 250 11.33 4.76 3.85
C GLY A 250 9.90 5.29 3.68
N ASP A 251 9.28 4.79 2.64
CA ASP A 251 7.90 5.12 2.23
C ASP A 251 6.85 4.84 3.30
N THR A 252 7.07 3.84 4.14
CA THR A 252 6.21 3.49 5.28
C THR A 252 5.91 4.68 6.20
N TRP A 253 6.86 5.62 6.34
CA TRP A 253 6.68 6.78 7.19
C TRP A 253 5.92 7.93 6.52
N ASP A 254 5.57 7.85 5.24
CA ASP A 254 4.67 8.83 4.60
C ASP A 254 3.22 8.62 5.07
N SER A 255 2.96 8.96 6.33
CA SER A 255 1.73 8.67 7.05
C SER A 255 1.30 9.85 7.92
N ASN A 256 -0.02 10.03 8.09
CA ASN A 256 -0.61 11.02 8.98
C ASN A 256 -0.21 10.77 10.45
N VAL A 257 0.07 9.53 10.82
CA VAL A 257 0.57 9.18 12.18
C VAL A 257 1.94 9.80 12.42
N VAL A 258 2.84 9.72 11.43
CA VAL A 258 4.18 10.32 11.50
C VAL A 258 4.09 11.84 11.52
N LEU A 259 3.20 12.43 10.71
CA LEU A 259 2.94 13.87 10.74
C LEU A 259 2.48 14.34 12.13
N ALA A 260 1.54 13.60 12.73
CA ALA A 260 1.03 13.91 14.07
C ALA A 260 2.12 13.77 15.15
N ALA A 261 2.94 12.71 15.09
CA ALA A 261 4.02 12.48 16.05
C ALA A 261 5.14 13.54 15.97
N ALA A 262 5.44 14.04 14.77
CA ALA A 262 6.49 15.02 14.55
C ALA A 262 6.03 16.48 14.77
N LYS A 263 4.73 16.77 14.71
CA LYS A 263 4.16 18.09 14.87
C LYS A 263 4.51 18.71 16.22
N GLY A 264 5.04 19.92 16.21
CA GLY A 264 5.44 20.65 17.42
C GLY A 264 6.75 20.16 18.05
N THR A 265 7.41 19.16 17.48
CA THR A 265 8.73 18.70 17.90
C THR A 265 9.84 19.48 17.20
N ASN A 266 11.10 19.24 17.59
CA ASN A 266 12.30 19.75 16.90
C ASN A 266 12.98 18.66 16.07
N ILE A 267 12.31 17.54 15.80
CA ILE A 267 12.88 16.41 15.07
C ILE A 267 12.62 16.58 13.56
N ASP A 268 13.67 16.71 12.80
CA ASP A 268 13.60 16.69 11.35
C ASP A 268 13.37 15.26 10.86
N VAL A 269 12.24 15.01 10.18
CA VAL A 269 11.88 13.71 9.59
C VAL A 269 11.84 13.83 8.08
N TYR A 270 12.63 12.99 7.39
CA TYR A 270 12.66 12.90 5.92
C TYR A 270 12.25 11.50 5.47
N VAL A 271 11.44 11.44 4.43
CA VAL A 271 10.97 10.16 3.85
C VAL A 271 11.18 10.14 2.35
N THR A 272 11.37 8.94 1.81
CA THR A 272 11.14 8.68 0.38
C THR A 272 9.68 8.28 0.18
N THR A 273 9.12 8.61 -0.98
CA THR A 273 7.71 8.32 -1.25
C THR A 273 7.42 8.20 -2.75
N PHE A 274 6.21 7.74 -3.08
CA PHE A 274 5.77 7.44 -4.46
C PHE A 274 5.00 8.60 -5.10
N PHE A 275 4.47 9.53 -4.29
CA PHE A 275 3.49 10.51 -4.74
C PHE A 275 3.66 11.86 -4.04
N VAL A 276 3.41 12.94 -4.79
CA VAL A 276 3.31 14.31 -4.28
C VAL A 276 2.13 15.03 -4.93
N GLU A 277 1.40 15.81 -4.15
CA GLU A 277 0.16 16.46 -4.57
C GLU A 277 0.36 17.63 -5.55
N GLY A 278 1.53 18.25 -5.55
CA GLY A 278 1.81 19.51 -6.25
C GLY A 278 2.04 19.39 -7.77
N SER A 279 1.66 18.28 -8.40
CA SER A 279 1.77 18.09 -9.85
C SER A 279 0.74 18.92 -10.59
N SER A 280 1.11 19.46 -11.78
CA SER A 280 0.19 20.10 -12.72
C SER A 280 -0.50 19.10 -13.66
N ASP A 281 -0.22 17.80 -13.54
CA ASP A 281 -0.91 16.76 -14.30
C ASP A 281 -2.40 16.73 -13.92
N THR A 282 -3.27 16.80 -14.92
CA THR A 282 -4.73 16.87 -14.72
C THR A 282 -5.29 15.63 -14.02
N ASN A 283 -4.70 14.46 -14.20
CA ASN A 283 -5.12 13.24 -13.52
C ASN A 283 -4.78 13.33 -12.04
N VAL A 284 -3.59 13.84 -11.71
CA VAL A 284 -3.17 14.04 -10.31
C VAL A 284 -4.06 15.07 -9.63
N VAL A 285 -4.31 16.21 -10.27
CA VAL A 285 -5.22 17.24 -9.74
C VAL A 285 -6.61 16.68 -9.49
N SER A 286 -7.18 15.94 -10.47
CA SER A 286 -8.50 15.32 -10.34
C SER A 286 -8.57 14.29 -9.21
N PHE A 287 -7.51 13.49 -9.05
CA PHE A 287 -7.41 12.55 -7.93
C PHE A 287 -7.37 13.28 -6.60
N VAL A 288 -6.50 14.27 -6.45
CA VAL A 288 -6.32 15.05 -5.21
C VAL A 288 -7.64 15.67 -4.77
N ASP A 289 -8.30 16.41 -5.68
CA ASP A 289 -9.56 17.10 -5.37
C ASP A 289 -10.69 16.10 -5.08
N GLY A 290 -10.79 15.05 -5.88
CA GLY A 290 -11.82 14.02 -5.73
C GLY A 290 -11.64 13.19 -4.46
N PHE A 291 -10.41 12.77 -4.14
CA PHE A 291 -10.12 11.98 -2.95
C PHE A 291 -10.31 12.79 -1.66
N ARG A 292 -9.90 14.07 -1.64
CA ARG A 292 -10.22 14.97 -0.51
C ARG A 292 -11.71 15.13 -0.31
N ASN A 293 -12.47 15.33 -1.39
CA ASN A 293 -13.92 15.40 -1.30
C ASN A 293 -14.52 14.09 -0.77
N TYR A 294 -14.01 12.93 -1.22
CA TYR A 294 -14.42 11.63 -0.71
C TYR A 294 -14.17 11.50 0.79
N LEU A 295 -12.99 11.87 1.29
CA LEU A 295 -12.67 11.88 2.71
C LEU A 295 -13.59 12.83 3.50
N ASN A 296 -13.83 14.05 2.98
CA ASN A 296 -14.62 15.07 3.67
C ASN A 296 -16.13 14.79 3.66
N THR A 297 -16.62 13.97 2.75
CA THR A 297 -18.03 13.59 2.66
C THR A 297 -18.35 12.22 3.26
N ASN A 298 -17.32 11.43 3.61
CA ASN A 298 -17.44 10.10 4.20
C ASN A 298 -16.72 10.02 5.55
N ALA A 299 -17.49 10.09 6.64
CA ALA A 299 -16.93 10.10 7.99
C ALA A 299 -16.10 8.86 8.33
N THR A 300 -16.49 7.67 7.85
CA THR A 300 -15.74 6.44 8.06
C THR A 300 -14.41 6.48 7.29
N ALA A 301 -14.43 6.92 6.03
CA ALA A 301 -13.21 7.08 5.24
C ALA A 301 -12.26 8.08 5.92
N LYS A 302 -12.78 9.22 6.38
CA LYS A 302 -11.97 10.21 7.10
C LYS A 302 -11.34 9.65 8.37
N THR A 303 -12.10 8.89 9.16
CA THR A 303 -11.57 8.21 10.37
C THR A 303 -10.45 7.23 10.01
N ASN A 304 -10.64 6.42 8.97
CA ASN A 304 -9.62 5.48 8.50
C ASN A 304 -8.39 6.18 7.92
N ASN A 305 -8.51 7.42 7.47
CA ASN A 305 -7.41 8.27 7.03
C ASN A 305 -6.71 9.03 8.18
N GLY A 306 -6.96 8.66 9.44
CA GLY A 306 -6.36 9.33 10.59
C GLY A 306 -7.11 10.56 11.10
N GLY A 307 -8.32 10.83 10.58
CA GLY A 307 -9.21 11.90 11.04
C GLY A 307 -9.11 13.22 10.26
N ASP A 308 -8.20 13.32 9.32
CA ASP A 308 -8.01 14.50 8.47
C ASP A 308 -8.16 14.18 6.96
N ASP A 309 -7.81 15.12 6.08
CA ASP A 309 -7.87 14.99 4.63
C ASP A 309 -6.50 15.09 3.95
N GLU A 310 -5.42 14.90 4.70
CA GLU A 310 -4.07 14.76 4.15
C GLU A 310 -3.98 13.46 3.35
N ILE A 311 -3.39 13.54 2.16
CA ILE A 311 -3.31 12.39 1.25
C ILE A 311 -1.99 11.66 1.48
N ALA A 312 -2.06 10.47 2.03
CA ALA A 312 -0.91 9.57 2.08
C ALA A 312 -0.58 9.07 0.66
N ALA A 313 0.70 8.97 0.34
CA ALA A 313 1.13 8.48 -0.98
C ALA A 313 0.61 7.06 -1.28
N VAL A 314 0.45 6.24 -0.27
CA VAL A 314 -0.10 4.88 -0.39
C VAL A 314 -1.56 4.87 -0.86
N SER A 315 -2.34 5.94 -0.57
CA SER A 315 -3.70 6.07 -1.13
C SER A 315 -3.68 6.28 -2.64
N ALA A 316 -2.72 7.04 -3.17
CA ALA A 316 -2.53 7.19 -4.61
C ALA A 316 -2.07 5.87 -5.24
N MET A 317 -1.24 5.10 -4.55
CA MET A 317 -0.81 3.78 -5.01
C MET A 317 -1.97 2.78 -5.03
N GLY A 318 -2.81 2.74 -3.99
CA GLY A 318 -4.02 1.91 -3.95
C GLY A 318 -5.01 2.25 -5.07
N PHE A 319 -5.17 3.54 -5.36
CA PHE A 319 -5.95 4.02 -6.51
C PHE A 319 -5.40 3.45 -7.84
N ASP A 320 -4.11 3.56 -8.07
CA ASP A 320 -3.47 3.06 -9.28
C ASP A 320 -3.49 1.52 -9.37
N ALA A 321 -3.37 0.82 -8.24
CA ALA A 321 -3.48 -0.64 -8.19
C ALA A 321 -4.85 -1.13 -8.67
N TYR A 322 -5.92 -0.45 -8.25
CA TYR A 322 -7.26 -0.77 -8.71
C TYR A 322 -7.39 -0.66 -10.23
N TYR A 323 -6.94 0.45 -10.82
CA TYR A 323 -7.00 0.61 -12.27
C TYR A 323 -6.07 -0.36 -13.01
N THR A 324 -4.92 -0.67 -12.45
CA THR A 324 -4.03 -1.71 -13.00
C THR A 324 -4.73 -3.08 -13.06
N ALA A 325 -5.49 -3.42 -12.02
CA ALA A 325 -6.30 -4.65 -12.03
C ALA A 325 -7.43 -4.60 -13.07
N LEU A 326 -8.10 -3.44 -13.26
CA LEU A 326 -9.10 -3.30 -14.32
C LEU A 326 -8.50 -3.48 -15.71
N GLU A 327 -7.32 -2.91 -15.97
CA GLU A 327 -6.62 -3.11 -17.24
C GLU A 327 -6.21 -4.57 -17.45
N ALA A 328 -5.78 -5.27 -16.39
CA ALA A 328 -5.49 -6.70 -16.46
C ALA A 328 -6.73 -7.54 -16.79
N LEU A 329 -7.88 -7.24 -16.19
CA LEU A 329 -9.16 -7.90 -16.47
C LEU A 329 -9.62 -7.65 -17.92
N LYS A 330 -9.49 -6.41 -18.42
CA LYS A 330 -9.79 -6.06 -19.82
C LYS A 330 -8.89 -6.82 -20.79
N ALA A 331 -7.58 -6.81 -20.54
CA ALA A 331 -6.60 -7.50 -21.37
C ALA A 331 -6.79 -9.01 -21.37
N ALA A 332 -7.19 -9.61 -20.24
CA ALA A 332 -7.51 -11.02 -20.14
C ALA A 332 -8.78 -11.40 -20.91
N GLY A 333 -9.74 -10.48 -21.08
CA GLY A 333 -11.06 -10.77 -21.64
C GLY A 333 -11.84 -11.83 -20.85
N SER A 334 -11.45 -12.08 -19.59
CA SER A 334 -11.92 -13.18 -18.74
C SER A 334 -11.88 -12.77 -17.27
N THR A 335 -12.76 -13.35 -16.45
CA THR A 335 -12.74 -13.20 -14.99
C THR A 335 -11.95 -14.31 -14.29
N LYS A 336 -11.38 -15.27 -15.02
CA LYS A 336 -10.59 -16.34 -14.43
C LYS A 336 -9.22 -15.83 -14.03
N SER A 337 -8.81 -16.11 -12.81
CA SER A 337 -7.52 -15.66 -12.24
C SER A 337 -6.31 -16.05 -13.10
N VAL A 338 -6.29 -17.28 -13.61
CA VAL A 338 -5.23 -17.79 -14.51
C VAL A 338 -5.10 -16.99 -15.81
N ASP A 339 -6.21 -16.48 -16.36
CA ASP A 339 -6.19 -15.66 -17.57
C ASP A 339 -5.71 -14.23 -17.25
N VAL A 340 -6.12 -13.69 -16.10
CA VAL A 340 -5.64 -12.39 -15.59
C VAL A 340 -4.14 -12.44 -15.34
N MET A 341 -3.63 -13.49 -14.71
CA MET A 341 -2.20 -13.69 -14.48
C MET A 341 -1.40 -13.66 -15.79
N LYS A 342 -1.88 -14.32 -16.84
CA LYS A 342 -1.22 -14.32 -18.16
C LYS A 342 -1.25 -12.95 -18.84
N ALA A 343 -2.25 -12.13 -18.56
CA ALA A 343 -2.41 -10.81 -19.15
C ALA A 343 -1.55 -9.75 -18.46
N LEU A 344 -1.31 -9.87 -17.15
CA LEU A 344 -0.59 -8.89 -16.33
C LEU A 344 0.75 -8.42 -16.91
N PRO A 345 1.64 -9.29 -17.45
CA PRO A 345 2.90 -8.83 -18.03
C PRO A 345 2.77 -7.84 -19.18
N SER A 346 1.60 -7.78 -19.84
CA SER A 346 1.35 -6.86 -20.96
C SER A 346 0.66 -5.56 -20.55
N VAL A 347 0.25 -5.45 -19.30
CA VAL A 347 -0.49 -4.29 -18.79
C VAL A 347 0.40 -3.07 -18.78
N LYS A 348 -0.16 -1.94 -19.26
CA LYS A 348 0.42 -0.61 -19.17
C LYS A 348 -0.65 0.35 -18.69
N TYR A 349 -0.35 1.12 -17.67
CA TYR A 349 -1.27 2.09 -17.11
C TYR A 349 -0.51 3.37 -16.74
N ASN A 350 -1.06 4.54 -17.07
CA ASN A 350 -0.54 5.83 -16.62
C ASN A 350 -1.38 6.29 -15.44
N GLY A 351 -0.90 6.00 -14.25
CA GLY A 351 -1.55 6.34 -13.00
C GLY A 351 -1.20 7.72 -12.47
N VAL A 352 -1.82 8.08 -11.36
CA VAL A 352 -1.54 9.33 -10.64
C VAL A 352 -0.17 9.29 -9.94
N SER A 353 0.33 8.09 -9.64
CA SER A 353 1.67 7.88 -9.11
C SER A 353 2.73 7.69 -10.21
N GLY A 354 2.37 7.81 -11.49
CA GLY A 354 3.24 7.64 -12.64
C GLY A 354 2.92 6.42 -13.50
N SER A 355 3.77 6.15 -14.48
CA SER A 355 3.59 5.02 -15.41
C SER A 355 3.84 3.68 -14.72
N ILE A 356 2.99 2.70 -15.04
CA ILE A 356 3.09 1.31 -14.58
C ILE A 356 3.22 0.43 -15.82
N ALA A 357 4.31 -0.32 -15.89
CA ALA A 357 4.57 -1.38 -16.86
C ALA A 357 5.49 -2.39 -16.18
N PHE A 358 5.20 -3.66 -16.29
CA PHE A 358 5.93 -4.69 -15.57
C PHE A 358 7.14 -5.19 -16.36
N ASP A 359 8.26 -5.36 -15.68
CA ASP A 359 9.43 -6.04 -16.17
C ASP A 359 9.25 -7.58 -16.18
N LYS A 360 10.33 -8.30 -16.54
CA LYS A 360 10.31 -9.78 -16.57
C LYS A 360 10.11 -10.45 -15.20
N ASN A 361 10.32 -9.72 -14.12
CA ASN A 361 10.15 -10.22 -12.74
C ASN A 361 8.75 -9.88 -12.18
N GLY A 362 7.94 -9.09 -12.92
CA GLY A 362 6.66 -8.59 -12.44
C GLY A 362 6.79 -7.27 -11.65
N ASP A 363 7.95 -6.61 -11.67
CA ASP A 363 8.16 -5.32 -11.03
C ASP A 363 7.83 -4.18 -11.99
N ALA A 364 7.15 -3.12 -11.49
CA ALA A 364 6.98 -1.91 -12.28
C ALA A 364 8.32 -1.19 -12.46
N GLU A 365 8.60 -0.74 -13.67
CA GLU A 365 9.76 0.09 -13.97
C GLU A 365 9.56 1.48 -13.34
N ARG A 366 10.06 1.66 -12.13
CA ARG A 366 10.01 2.91 -11.35
C ARG A 366 11.41 3.49 -11.19
N ASP A 367 11.62 4.68 -11.73
CA ASP A 367 12.92 5.37 -11.74
C ASP A 367 12.90 6.68 -10.93
N VAL A 368 11.80 6.96 -10.24
CA VAL A 368 11.58 8.21 -9.50
C VAL A 368 11.13 7.90 -8.08
N ALA A 369 11.78 8.55 -7.11
CA ALA A 369 11.28 8.71 -5.75
C ALA A 369 11.20 10.19 -5.41
N TYR A 370 10.22 10.55 -4.61
CA TYR A 370 10.08 11.89 -4.04
C TYR A 370 10.65 11.90 -2.63
N ILE A 371 11.31 12.99 -2.25
CA ILE A 371 11.75 13.22 -0.88
C ILE A 371 10.83 14.27 -0.28
N LYS A 372 10.22 13.93 0.85
CA LYS A 372 9.42 14.84 1.67
C LYS A 372 10.07 15.05 3.02
N LYS A 373 9.78 16.18 3.66
CA LYS A 373 10.14 16.50 5.04
C LYS A 373 8.90 16.88 5.80
N VAL A 374 8.80 16.48 7.07
CA VAL A 374 7.73 16.98 7.93
C VAL A 374 7.94 18.46 8.23
N ASN A 375 6.93 19.26 8.00
CA ASN A 375 6.82 20.62 8.52
C ASN A 375 6.28 20.55 9.95
N ASN A 376 7.17 20.64 10.92
CA ASN A 376 6.82 20.45 12.33
C ASN A 376 5.84 21.52 12.87
N ALA A 377 5.78 22.70 12.24
CA ALA A 377 4.85 23.76 12.67
C ALA A 377 3.42 23.46 12.22
N THR A 378 3.25 22.94 11.01
CA THR A 378 1.92 22.69 10.42
C THR A 378 1.45 21.25 10.60
N GLY A 379 2.36 20.30 10.72
CA GLY A 379 2.06 18.86 10.67
C GLY A 379 1.69 18.41 9.26
N LYS A 380 2.34 18.96 8.23
CA LYS A 380 2.16 18.62 6.82
C LYS A 380 3.47 18.23 6.18
N TRP A 381 3.39 17.61 5.01
CA TRP A 381 4.58 17.31 4.22
C TRP A 381 5.01 18.52 3.38
N ASP A 382 6.29 18.86 3.47
CA ASP A 382 6.97 19.75 2.52
C ASP A 382 7.67 18.88 1.48
N PHE A 383 7.44 19.14 0.21
CA PHE A 383 8.20 18.54 -0.89
C PHE A 383 9.63 19.10 -0.91
N ILE A 384 10.63 18.25 -0.97
CA ILE A 384 12.05 18.63 -0.93
C ILE A 384 12.74 18.42 -2.28
N ALA A 385 12.62 17.26 -2.88
CA ALA A 385 13.34 16.92 -4.11
C ALA A 385 12.72 15.72 -4.84
N ILE A 386 13.07 15.61 -6.11
CA ILE A 386 12.89 14.39 -6.91
C ILE A 386 14.26 13.69 -6.98
N GLN A 387 14.27 12.42 -6.69
CA GLN A 387 15.44 11.57 -6.91
C GLN A 387 15.16 10.60 -8.05
N LYS A 388 16.09 10.50 -8.99
CA LYS A 388 16.01 9.54 -10.11
C LYS A 388 17.10 8.48 -9.96
N VAL A 389 16.89 7.34 -10.60
CA VAL A 389 17.96 6.35 -10.81
C VAL A 389 19.00 6.98 -11.75
N ASN A 390 20.26 6.99 -11.33
CA ASN A 390 21.41 7.39 -12.18
C ASN A 390 21.94 6.18 -12.94
#